data_e423236f56a54276b55828d8b46a51a2
#
_entry.id   e423236f56a54276b55828d8b46a51a2
#
_cell.length_a   1.000
_cell.length_b   1.000
_cell.length_c   1.000
_cell.angle_alpha   90.00
_cell.angle_beta   90.00
_cell.angle_gamma   90.00
#
_symmetry.space_group_name_H-M   'P 1'
#
loop_
_entity.id
_entity.type
_entity.pdbx_description
1 polymer ?
#
loop_
_entity_poly.entity_id
_entity_poly.type
_entity_poly.pdbx_seq_one_letter_code
_entity_poly.pdbx_strand_id
1 'polypeptide(L)'
;MKKKVELPVSEPVYSTYQYQGSMAGLLRCNPSLRNWYLNHALMLRCNRKFLTGYTTPEVDVVNSSWKNAPEVTEKRYSSEHLDGHIHYAVRSLLNDGYYVYYTGLDDFYIPGKSWYHEQHFYHDGLICGYDQTEKTYSLYAYDSNWLYRVFQTPQSAFNRARAKSAENGHFYVICGMKPSRTENVVEPECIYKNLLEYLDASPEKYPVTEEGSVFGLAVHNYIAMYVGKLFDGSIPYERMDRRVFRMLWEHKRVMLERLTAAEHALGLRPAVSTKYSEIVREANAMRMLYASHHMRRRDCALSGLQNKLLRMRETEEIWLREFTEEMKGAMKK
;
A
#
# COMPACT_ATOMS: atom_id res chain seq x y z
N MET A 1 24.79 7.08 -21.66
CA MET A 1 23.87 6.22 -20.86
C MET A 1 24.45 4.80 -20.79
N LYS A 2 24.28 4.13 -19.64
CA LYS A 2 24.71 2.73 -19.46
C LYS A 2 23.91 1.82 -20.40
N LYS A 3 24.47 0.64 -20.74
CA LYS A 3 23.74 -0.36 -21.54
C LYS A 3 22.64 -1.07 -20.71
N LYS A 4 22.85 -1.18 -19.41
CA LYS A 4 21.94 -1.82 -18.47
C LYS A 4 21.92 -1.05 -17.15
N VAL A 5 20.74 -0.90 -16.57
CA VAL A 5 20.50 -0.32 -15.24
C VAL A 5 19.48 -1.21 -14.53
N GLU A 6 19.70 -1.45 -13.24
CA GLU A 6 18.76 -2.11 -12.35
C GLU A 6 18.82 -1.40 -11.01
N LEU A 7 17.73 -0.76 -10.61
CA LEU A 7 17.60 -0.10 -9.32
C LEU A 7 17.00 -1.07 -8.30
N PRO A 8 17.49 -1.06 -7.05
CA PRO A 8 17.06 -2.03 -6.06
C PRO A 8 15.60 -1.84 -5.64
N VAL A 9 14.85 -2.92 -5.59
CA VAL A 9 13.52 -3.01 -5.00
C VAL A 9 13.45 -4.22 -4.07
N SER A 10 12.55 -4.19 -3.10
CA SER A 10 12.34 -5.28 -2.14
C SER A 10 10.89 -5.73 -2.12
N GLU A 11 10.58 -6.81 -1.42
CA GLU A 11 9.20 -7.18 -1.15
C GLU A 11 8.46 -6.01 -0.48
N PRO A 12 7.30 -5.58 -1.00
CA PRO A 12 6.60 -4.42 -0.49
C PRO A 12 5.93 -4.74 0.86
N VAL A 13 5.98 -3.78 1.78
CA VAL A 13 5.27 -3.90 3.07
C VAL A 13 3.76 -3.74 2.93
N TYR A 14 3.34 -2.97 1.92
CA TYR A 14 1.96 -2.86 1.43
C TYR A 14 1.92 -3.24 -0.04
N SER A 15 1.02 -4.13 -0.40
CA SER A 15 0.79 -4.55 -1.78
C SER A 15 -0.69 -4.76 -2.10
N THR A 16 -1.57 -4.47 -1.15
CA THR A 16 -3.03 -4.59 -1.35
C THR A 16 -3.51 -3.81 -2.56
N TYR A 17 -2.99 -2.59 -2.76
CA TYR A 17 -3.18 -1.81 -3.99
C TYR A 17 -1.85 -1.65 -4.71
N GLN A 18 -1.87 -1.73 -6.04
CA GLN A 18 -0.64 -1.71 -6.84
C GLN A 18 0.17 -0.41 -6.68
N TYR A 19 -0.51 0.74 -6.58
CA TYR A 19 0.14 2.02 -6.36
C TYR A 19 0.91 2.09 -5.03
N GLN A 20 0.43 1.39 -3.99
CA GLN A 20 1.13 1.31 -2.71
C GLN A 20 2.39 0.45 -2.82
N GLY A 21 2.29 -0.68 -3.54
CA GLY A 21 3.41 -1.60 -3.72
C GLY A 21 4.63 -0.94 -4.34
N SER A 22 4.41 -0.01 -5.28
CA SER A 22 5.50 0.75 -5.92
C SER A 22 6.35 1.52 -4.91
N MET A 23 5.71 2.25 -3.99
CA MET A 23 6.39 2.97 -2.90
C MET A 23 6.94 2.00 -1.85
N ALA A 24 6.11 1.08 -1.40
CA ALA A 24 6.45 0.17 -0.31
C ALA A 24 7.63 -0.76 -0.65
N GLY A 25 7.85 -1.04 -1.93
CA GLY A 25 9.03 -1.80 -2.39
C GLY A 25 10.34 -1.04 -2.32
N LEU A 26 10.31 0.29 -2.16
CA LEU A 26 11.52 1.11 -2.00
C LEU A 26 11.94 1.25 -0.53
N LEU A 27 11.03 1.02 0.42
CA LEU A 27 11.26 1.31 1.84
C LEU A 27 12.44 0.51 2.43
N ARG A 28 12.56 -0.77 2.11
CA ARG A 28 13.65 -1.61 2.62
C ARG A 28 14.99 -1.32 1.95
N CYS A 29 14.97 -0.70 0.77
CA CYS A 29 16.17 -0.30 0.02
C CYS A 29 16.61 1.13 0.35
N ASN A 30 15.80 1.90 1.09
CA ASN A 30 16.09 3.26 1.49
C ASN A 30 15.69 3.50 2.95
N PRO A 31 16.66 3.45 3.89
CA PRO A 31 16.40 3.63 5.33
C PRO A 31 15.74 4.98 5.66
N SER A 32 16.13 6.06 5.01
CA SER A 32 15.57 7.39 5.22
C SER A 32 14.07 7.42 4.88
N LEU A 33 13.70 6.90 3.70
CA LEU A 33 12.31 6.81 3.29
C LEU A 33 11.50 5.89 4.20
N ARG A 34 12.12 4.77 4.67
CA ARG A 34 11.49 3.88 5.64
C ARG A 34 11.20 4.61 6.96
N ASN A 35 12.14 5.38 7.48
CA ASN A 35 11.96 6.11 8.73
C ASN A 35 10.86 7.17 8.60
N TRP A 36 10.84 7.94 7.49
CA TRP A 36 9.72 8.84 7.20
C TRP A 36 8.38 8.10 7.20
N TYR A 37 8.34 6.94 6.55
CA TYR A 37 7.13 6.13 6.45
C TYR A 37 6.65 5.63 7.83
N LEU A 38 7.56 5.20 8.69
CA LEU A 38 7.24 4.81 10.06
C LEU A 38 6.72 5.99 10.89
N ASN A 39 7.24 7.19 10.66
CA ASN A 39 6.78 8.39 11.34
C ASN A 39 5.36 8.80 10.92
N HIS A 40 5.00 8.70 9.63
CA HIS A 40 3.83 9.39 9.07
C HIS A 40 2.71 8.50 8.52
N ALA A 41 3.01 7.32 7.96
CA ALA A 41 2.02 6.50 7.27
C ALA A 41 1.37 5.48 8.23
N LEU A 42 0.46 5.94 9.10
CA LEU A 42 -0.15 5.13 10.14
C LEU A 42 -1.67 5.05 10.05
N MET A 43 -2.31 6.10 9.57
CA MET A 43 -3.74 6.26 9.69
C MET A 43 -4.49 5.35 8.72
N LEU A 44 -5.28 4.41 9.24
CA LEU A 44 -6.27 3.67 8.44
C LEU A 44 -7.44 4.57 8.06
N ARG A 45 -8.01 4.28 6.88
CA ARG A 45 -9.22 4.90 6.37
C ARG A 45 -10.11 3.83 5.75
N CYS A 46 -11.42 3.97 5.84
CA CYS A 46 -12.38 3.29 4.98
C CYS A 46 -13.54 4.21 4.63
N ASN A 47 -14.26 3.93 3.54
CA ASN A 47 -15.49 4.62 3.21
C ASN A 47 -16.71 3.95 3.89
N ARG A 48 -17.81 4.69 4.02
CA ARG A 48 -19.08 4.19 4.58
C ARG A 48 -20.14 3.87 3.51
N LYS A 49 -19.82 4.05 2.23
CA LYS A 49 -20.77 3.86 1.12
C LYS A 49 -21.41 2.47 1.08
N PHE A 50 -20.69 1.46 1.58
CA PHE A 50 -21.22 0.09 1.69
C PHE A 50 -22.42 -0.03 2.65
N LEU A 51 -22.67 0.93 3.52
CA LEU A 51 -23.82 0.90 4.43
C LEU A 51 -25.14 1.17 3.69
N THR A 52 -25.10 1.96 2.62
CA THR A 52 -26.27 2.39 1.84
C THR A 52 -26.26 1.87 0.41
N GLY A 53 -25.20 1.18 -0.01
CA GLY A 53 -25.03 0.67 -1.38
C GLY A 53 -24.25 -0.65 -1.43
N TYR A 54 -24.09 -1.16 -2.64
CA TYR A 54 -23.38 -2.42 -2.91
C TYR A 54 -21.89 -2.20 -3.17
N THR A 55 -21.26 -1.23 -2.49
CA THR A 55 -19.82 -0.96 -2.60
C THR A 55 -19.06 -1.67 -1.50
N THR A 56 -17.72 -1.66 -1.60
CA THR A 56 -16.82 -2.17 -0.58
C THR A 56 -16.34 -1.03 0.33
N PRO A 57 -15.83 -1.32 1.55
CA PRO A 57 -15.32 -0.28 2.44
C PRO A 57 -14.04 0.41 1.96
N GLU A 58 -13.34 -0.10 0.93
CA GLU A 58 -12.12 0.48 0.37
C GLU A 58 -11.11 0.85 1.46
N VAL A 59 -10.73 -0.15 2.26
CA VAL A 59 -9.77 0.06 3.36
C VAL A 59 -8.41 0.42 2.81
N ASP A 60 -7.83 1.51 3.31
CA ASP A 60 -6.56 2.08 2.85
C ASP A 60 -5.76 2.69 4.01
N VAL A 61 -4.51 3.04 3.77
CA VAL A 61 -3.65 3.80 4.69
C VAL A 61 -3.42 5.20 4.13
N VAL A 62 -3.80 6.21 4.90
CA VAL A 62 -3.56 7.62 4.55
C VAL A 62 -2.05 7.88 4.51
N ASN A 63 -1.61 8.69 3.54
CA ASN A 63 -0.19 9.04 3.33
C ASN A 63 0.71 7.85 2.96
N SER A 64 0.14 6.72 2.56
CA SER A 64 0.94 5.59 2.05
C SER A 64 1.54 5.83 0.66
N SER A 65 1.12 6.89 -0.02
CA SER A 65 1.61 7.25 -1.35
C SER A 65 2.89 8.07 -1.26
N TRP A 66 3.86 7.75 -2.12
CA TRP A 66 5.10 8.51 -2.32
C TRP A 66 4.87 10.00 -2.63
N LYS A 67 3.69 10.39 -3.14
CA LYS A 67 3.32 11.81 -3.36
C LYS A 67 3.35 12.65 -2.09
N ASN A 68 3.23 12.03 -0.95
CA ASN A 68 3.20 12.68 0.35
C ASN A 68 4.56 12.62 1.09
N ALA A 69 5.57 11.98 0.48
CA ALA A 69 6.91 11.86 1.06
C ALA A 69 7.80 12.99 0.55
N PRO A 70 8.18 13.99 1.40
CA PRO A 70 9.06 15.08 1.01
C PRO A 70 10.46 14.58 0.62
N GLU A 71 10.82 13.37 1.00
CA GLU A 71 12.07 12.70 0.68
C GLU A 71 12.09 12.10 -0.72
N VAL A 72 11.05 12.28 -1.53
CA VAL A 72 11.02 11.79 -2.90
C VAL A 72 10.96 12.96 -3.88
N THR A 73 12.00 13.10 -4.69
CA THR A 73 11.99 14.04 -5.80
C THR A 73 11.21 13.47 -6.97
N GLU A 74 10.27 14.25 -7.48
CA GLU A 74 9.45 13.92 -8.63
C GLU A 74 9.85 14.67 -9.90
N LYS A 75 9.79 13.97 -11.05
CA LYS A 75 9.79 14.56 -12.40
C LYS A 75 8.62 13.99 -13.19
N ARG A 76 7.63 14.82 -13.52
CA ARG A 76 6.43 14.38 -14.27
C ARG A 76 6.57 14.73 -15.76
N TYR A 77 6.10 13.81 -16.59
CA TYR A 77 6.03 13.96 -18.02
C TYR A 77 4.59 13.66 -18.49
N SER A 78 4.00 14.60 -19.23
CA SER A 78 2.74 14.33 -19.91
C SER A 78 2.96 13.42 -21.14
N SER A 79 1.89 12.75 -21.58
CA SER A 79 1.91 11.90 -22.77
C SER A 79 2.43 12.61 -24.01
N GLU A 80 2.04 13.88 -24.19
CA GLU A 80 2.42 14.72 -25.35
C GLU A 80 3.93 14.98 -25.42
N HIS A 81 4.58 15.16 -24.27
CA HIS A 81 6.04 15.38 -24.19
C HIS A 81 6.87 14.12 -24.45
N LEU A 82 6.24 12.95 -24.45
CA LEU A 82 6.93 11.66 -24.57
C LEU A 82 6.76 10.99 -25.93
N ASP A 83 5.94 11.55 -26.84
CA ASP A 83 5.72 10.97 -28.15
C ASP A 83 7.03 10.91 -28.94
N GLY A 84 7.37 9.68 -29.35
CA GLY A 84 8.62 9.37 -30.06
C GLY A 84 9.87 9.27 -29.17
N HIS A 85 9.86 9.73 -27.92
CA HIS A 85 11.04 9.81 -27.05
C HIS A 85 10.96 9.02 -25.74
N ILE A 86 9.92 8.22 -25.53
CA ILE A 86 9.67 7.54 -24.25
C ILE A 86 10.84 6.67 -23.79
N HIS A 87 11.43 5.90 -24.68
CA HIS A 87 12.57 5.01 -24.32
C HIS A 87 13.80 5.82 -23.91
N TYR A 88 14.01 6.97 -24.53
CA TYR A 88 15.09 7.87 -24.14
C TYR A 88 14.83 8.45 -22.74
N ALA A 89 13.62 8.97 -22.51
CA ALA A 89 13.22 9.57 -21.23
C ALA A 89 13.32 8.56 -20.07
N VAL A 90 12.77 7.35 -20.25
CA VAL A 90 12.83 6.29 -19.24
C VAL A 90 14.28 5.90 -18.92
N ARG A 91 15.11 5.70 -19.94
CA ARG A 91 16.52 5.37 -19.73
C ARG A 91 17.31 6.49 -19.07
N SER A 92 17.06 7.76 -19.46
CA SER A 92 17.69 8.91 -18.81
C SER A 92 17.34 8.97 -17.33
N LEU A 93 16.06 8.84 -16.98
CA LEU A 93 15.61 8.82 -15.59
C LEU A 93 16.28 7.70 -14.77
N LEU A 94 16.28 6.47 -15.29
CA LEU A 94 16.91 5.32 -14.62
C LEU A 94 18.44 5.49 -14.46
N ASN A 95 19.14 6.07 -15.45
CA ASN A 95 20.56 6.38 -15.33
C ASN A 95 20.84 7.42 -14.24
N ASP A 96 19.93 8.38 -14.05
CA ASP A 96 20.02 9.40 -13.02
C ASP A 96 19.56 8.89 -11.64
N GLY A 97 19.18 7.60 -11.54
CA GLY A 97 18.74 6.94 -10.31
C GLY A 97 17.27 7.21 -9.95
N TYR A 98 16.45 7.63 -10.90
CA TYR A 98 15.00 7.72 -10.74
C TYR A 98 14.35 6.40 -11.10
N TYR A 99 13.50 5.88 -10.24
CA TYR A 99 12.49 4.89 -10.60
C TYR A 99 11.44 5.55 -11.47
N VAL A 100 10.84 4.80 -12.39
CA VAL A 100 9.86 5.38 -13.31
C VAL A 100 8.49 4.78 -13.03
N TYR A 101 7.65 5.54 -12.31
CA TYR A 101 6.26 5.18 -12.07
C TYR A 101 5.41 5.52 -13.30
N TYR A 102 4.57 4.60 -13.70
CA TYR A 102 3.61 4.79 -14.79
C TYR A 102 2.19 4.49 -14.31
N THR A 103 1.20 5.16 -14.92
CA THR A 103 -0.22 4.90 -14.68
C THR A 103 -0.94 4.72 -16.02
N GLY A 104 -2.07 4.01 -15.98
CA GLY A 104 -2.98 3.92 -17.12
C GLY A 104 -2.48 3.10 -18.31
N LEU A 105 -1.47 2.24 -18.13
CA LEU A 105 -1.06 1.33 -19.19
C LEU A 105 -1.98 0.11 -19.27
N ASP A 106 -2.24 -0.33 -20.51
CA ASP A 106 -3.11 -1.46 -20.78
C ASP A 106 -2.37 -2.79 -20.60
N ASP A 107 -2.68 -3.50 -19.52
CA ASP A 107 -2.09 -4.80 -19.18
C ASP A 107 -2.29 -5.87 -20.27
N PHE A 108 -3.31 -5.70 -21.14
CA PHE A 108 -3.52 -6.60 -22.28
C PHE A 108 -2.29 -6.74 -23.19
N TYR A 109 -1.45 -5.72 -23.28
CA TYR A 109 -0.25 -5.73 -24.13
C TYR A 109 1.03 -6.03 -23.37
N ILE A 110 0.99 -6.22 -22.04
CA ILE A 110 2.19 -6.40 -21.20
C ILE A 110 2.41 -7.88 -20.89
N PRO A 111 3.38 -8.56 -21.53
CA PRO A 111 3.76 -9.92 -21.17
C PRO A 111 4.14 -10.00 -19.68
N GLY A 112 3.72 -11.09 -19.02
CA GLY A 112 3.94 -11.27 -17.59
C GLY A 112 2.84 -10.73 -16.68
N LYS A 113 1.84 -10.01 -17.22
CA LYS A 113 0.63 -9.60 -16.50
C LYS A 113 -0.48 -10.65 -16.60
N SER A 114 -1.37 -10.70 -15.59
CA SER A 114 -2.50 -11.64 -15.58
C SER A 114 -3.50 -11.43 -16.72
N TRP A 115 -3.62 -10.20 -17.21
CA TRP A 115 -4.56 -9.83 -18.27
C TRP A 115 -3.94 -9.82 -19.67
N TYR A 116 -2.70 -10.33 -19.80
CA TYR A 116 -2.01 -10.37 -21.10
C TYR A 116 -2.76 -11.20 -22.10
N HIS A 117 -3.23 -10.55 -23.21
CA HIS A 117 -4.07 -11.09 -24.27
C HIS A 117 -5.44 -11.64 -23.82
N GLU A 118 -5.89 -11.32 -22.60
CA GLU A 118 -7.17 -11.77 -22.07
C GLU A 118 -8.18 -10.64 -21.94
N GLN A 119 -7.80 -9.55 -21.23
CA GLN A 119 -8.71 -8.44 -20.95
C GLN A 119 -7.97 -7.11 -20.94
N HIS A 120 -8.60 -6.09 -21.51
CA HIS A 120 -8.13 -4.70 -21.39
C HIS A 120 -8.30 -4.23 -19.93
N PHE A 121 -7.19 -3.93 -19.30
CA PHE A 121 -7.16 -3.49 -17.91
C PHE A 121 -6.05 -2.46 -17.71
N TYR A 122 -6.44 -1.24 -17.34
CA TYR A 122 -5.53 -0.11 -17.24
C TYR A 122 -4.96 -0.01 -15.83
N HIS A 123 -3.67 -0.23 -15.71
CA HIS A 123 -2.98 -0.31 -14.43
C HIS A 123 -1.77 0.64 -14.36
N ASP A 124 -1.31 0.83 -13.13
CA ASP A 124 -0.04 1.45 -12.78
C ASP A 124 1.04 0.40 -12.50
N GLY A 125 2.28 0.87 -12.34
CA GLY A 125 3.44 0.06 -11.98
C GLY A 125 4.71 0.90 -11.93
N LEU A 126 5.83 0.22 -11.66
CA LEU A 126 7.13 0.86 -11.54
C LEU A 126 8.12 0.20 -12.50
N ILE A 127 8.85 0.99 -13.29
CA ILE A 127 10.03 0.53 -14.01
C ILE A 127 11.22 0.77 -13.09
N CYS A 128 11.92 -0.28 -12.69
CA CYS A 128 13.11 -0.21 -11.87
C CYS A 128 14.40 -0.49 -12.65
N GLY A 129 14.30 -0.89 -13.93
CA GLY A 129 15.48 -1.15 -14.73
C GLY A 129 15.21 -1.25 -16.23
N TYR A 130 16.27 -1.33 -16.99
CA TYR A 130 16.24 -1.63 -18.43
C TYR A 130 17.52 -2.39 -18.86
N ASP A 131 17.36 -3.16 -19.93
CA ASP A 131 18.47 -3.74 -20.68
C ASP A 131 18.36 -3.31 -22.17
N GLN A 132 19.35 -2.55 -22.66
CA GLN A 132 19.34 -2.05 -24.02
C GLN A 132 19.68 -3.13 -25.05
N THR A 133 20.45 -4.13 -24.66
CA THR A 133 20.84 -5.24 -25.54
C THR A 133 19.63 -6.12 -25.81
N GLU A 134 18.91 -6.49 -24.73
CA GLU A 134 17.71 -7.32 -24.81
C GLU A 134 16.44 -6.51 -25.16
N LYS A 135 16.55 -5.18 -25.18
CA LYS A 135 15.42 -4.26 -25.42
C LYS A 135 14.25 -4.52 -24.46
N THR A 136 14.56 -4.69 -23.17
CA THR A 136 13.55 -4.95 -22.13
C THR A 136 13.53 -3.86 -21.06
N TYR A 137 12.42 -3.81 -20.31
CA TYR A 137 12.27 -3.11 -19.05
C TYR A 137 12.07 -4.12 -17.92
N SER A 138 12.62 -3.80 -16.74
CA SER A 138 12.32 -4.49 -15.48
C SER A 138 11.12 -3.79 -14.85
N LEU A 139 9.95 -4.40 -14.91
CA LEU A 139 8.73 -3.90 -14.31
C LEU A 139 8.57 -4.49 -12.91
N TYR A 140 8.28 -3.64 -11.93
CA TYR A 140 7.95 -4.02 -10.57
C TYR A 140 6.47 -3.75 -10.32
N ALA A 141 5.68 -4.83 -10.33
CA ALA A 141 4.22 -4.80 -10.26
C ALA A 141 3.68 -6.22 -9.97
N TYR A 142 2.36 -6.39 -9.92
CA TYR A 142 1.74 -7.72 -9.94
C TYR A 142 1.99 -8.42 -11.27
N ASP A 143 2.48 -9.65 -11.19
CA ASP A 143 2.68 -10.54 -12.34
C ASP A 143 1.44 -11.41 -12.64
N SER A 144 1.57 -12.32 -13.60
CA SER A 144 0.52 -13.27 -13.99
C SER A 144 0.11 -14.25 -12.87
N ASN A 145 0.91 -14.40 -11.84
CA ASN A 145 0.62 -15.23 -10.66
C ASN A 145 0.10 -14.41 -9.46
N TRP A 146 -0.23 -13.13 -9.68
CA TRP A 146 -0.63 -12.19 -8.63
C TRP A 146 0.42 -12.00 -7.53
N LEU A 147 1.73 -12.18 -7.87
CA LEU A 147 2.84 -11.87 -7.00
C LEU A 147 3.40 -10.49 -7.35
N TYR A 148 3.63 -9.67 -6.34
CA TYR A 148 4.24 -8.35 -6.53
C TYR A 148 5.75 -8.51 -6.59
N ARG A 149 6.32 -8.47 -7.79
CA ARG A 149 7.74 -8.71 -8.03
C ARG A 149 8.26 -8.04 -9.31
N VAL A 150 9.57 -8.14 -9.53
CA VAL A 150 10.19 -7.71 -10.80
C VAL A 150 10.00 -8.79 -11.85
N PHE A 151 9.59 -8.39 -13.05
CA PHE A 151 9.58 -9.23 -14.26
C PHE A 151 9.99 -8.42 -15.48
N GLN A 152 10.48 -9.12 -16.52
CA GLN A 152 10.96 -8.48 -17.75
C GLN A 152 9.81 -8.30 -18.74
N THR A 153 9.80 -7.13 -19.41
CA THR A 153 8.84 -6.82 -20.47
C THR A 153 9.57 -6.20 -21.66
N PRO A 154 9.29 -6.64 -22.91
CA PRO A 154 9.85 -6.00 -24.10
C PRO A 154 9.46 -4.52 -24.17
N GLN A 155 10.41 -3.67 -24.54
CA GLN A 155 10.15 -2.23 -24.74
C GLN A 155 9.06 -1.97 -25.81
N SER A 156 9.01 -2.84 -26.83
CA SER A 156 7.96 -2.79 -27.86
C SER A 156 6.55 -3.05 -27.32
N ALA A 157 6.42 -4.01 -26.38
CA ALA A 157 5.15 -4.31 -25.70
C ALA A 157 4.70 -3.12 -24.82
N PHE A 158 5.64 -2.56 -24.04
CA PHE A 158 5.37 -1.36 -23.24
C PHE A 158 4.91 -0.18 -24.10
N ASN A 159 5.59 0.06 -25.25
CA ASN A 159 5.22 1.14 -26.16
C ASN A 159 3.84 0.90 -26.81
N ARG A 160 3.51 -0.36 -27.16
CA ARG A 160 2.18 -0.72 -27.66
C ARG A 160 1.10 -0.48 -26.62
N ALA A 161 1.31 -0.92 -25.35
CA ALA A 161 0.38 -0.68 -24.26
C ALA A 161 0.10 0.80 -24.08
N ARG A 162 1.14 1.64 -24.08
CA ARG A 162 1.03 3.10 -24.00
C ARG A 162 0.22 3.69 -25.16
N ALA A 163 0.57 3.34 -26.39
CA ALA A 163 -0.10 3.87 -27.58
C ALA A 163 -1.59 3.51 -27.58
N LYS A 164 -1.92 2.26 -27.25
CA LYS A 164 -3.31 1.80 -27.19
C LYS A 164 -4.10 2.41 -26.05
N SER A 165 -3.48 2.68 -24.90
CA SER A 165 -4.11 3.44 -23.81
C SER A 165 -4.50 4.85 -24.28
N ALA A 166 -3.62 5.55 -24.99
CA ALA A 166 -3.89 6.87 -25.53
C ALA A 166 -5.01 6.84 -26.60
N GLU A 167 -4.98 5.90 -27.54
CA GLU A 167 -6.03 5.70 -28.55
C GLU A 167 -7.41 5.46 -27.93
N ASN A 168 -7.47 4.76 -26.80
CA ASN A 168 -8.70 4.48 -26.08
C ASN A 168 -9.12 5.58 -25.09
N GLY A 169 -8.49 6.75 -25.17
CA GLY A 169 -8.81 7.91 -24.34
C GLY A 169 -8.39 7.79 -22.87
N HIS A 170 -7.55 6.79 -22.53
CA HIS A 170 -7.00 6.67 -21.19
C HIS A 170 -5.76 7.56 -21.05
N PHE A 171 -5.83 8.43 -20.07
CA PHE A 171 -4.70 9.28 -19.72
C PHE A 171 -3.64 8.47 -18.98
N TYR A 172 -2.40 8.49 -19.43
CA TYR A 172 -1.27 7.91 -18.73
C TYR A 172 -0.27 8.99 -18.33
N VAL A 173 0.37 8.78 -17.19
CA VAL A 173 1.44 9.64 -16.69
C VAL A 173 2.66 8.79 -16.45
N ILE A 174 3.83 9.34 -16.81
CA ILE A 174 5.12 8.80 -16.43
C ILE A 174 5.77 9.78 -15.47
N CYS A 175 6.17 9.27 -14.33
CA CYS A 175 6.76 10.05 -13.25
C CYS A 175 8.07 9.42 -12.79
N GLY A 176 9.16 10.14 -12.91
CA GLY A 176 10.41 9.78 -12.28
C GLY A 176 10.34 10.04 -10.78
N MET A 177 10.68 9.04 -9.96
CA MET A 177 10.73 9.12 -8.51
C MET A 177 12.12 8.77 -8.02
N LYS A 178 12.71 9.65 -7.26
CA LYS A 178 14.03 9.43 -6.67
C LYS A 178 13.99 9.68 -5.17
N PRO A 179 14.20 8.64 -4.34
CA PRO A 179 14.36 8.84 -2.91
C PRO A 179 15.52 9.78 -2.61
N SER A 180 15.32 10.70 -1.68
CA SER A 180 16.36 11.62 -1.19
C SER A 180 17.51 10.84 -0.55
N ARG A 181 18.67 11.48 -0.49
CA ARG A 181 19.82 11.04 0.30
C ARG A 181 19.84 11.66 1.70
N THR A 182 18.85 12.50 2.03
CA THR A 182 18.72 13.10 3.36
C THR A 182 18.47 11.99 4.37
N GLU A 183 19.18 12.00 5.47
CA GLU A 183 18.95 11.02 6.54
C GLU A 183 17.74 11.44 7.38
N ASN A 184 16.68 10.69 7.30
CA ASN A 184 15.58 10.75 8.26
C ASN A 184 15.82 9.75 9.39
N VAL A 185 15.47 10.18 10.58
CA VAL A 185 15.49 9.33 11.78
C VAL A 185 14.07 8.93 12.16
N VAL A 186 13.97 7.92 13.00
CA VAL A 186 12.72 7.62 13.68
C VAL A 186 12.47 8.72 14.70
N GLU A 187 11.30 9.34 14.63
CA GLU A 187 10.89 10.47 15.49
C GLU A 187 9.80 10.01 16.47
N PRO A 188 10.17 9.64 17.71
CA PRO A 188 9.19 9.14 18.70
C PRO A 188 8.04 10.10 18.95
N GLU A 189 8.30 11.42 18.98
CA GLU A 189 7.25 12.42 19.17
C GLU A 189 6.23 12.44 18.02
N CYS A 190 6.70 12.28 16.78
CA CYS A 190 5.83 12.18 15.61
C CYS A 190 4.98 10.91 15.66
N ILE A 191 5.61 9.77 15.99
CA ILE A 191 4.91 8.49 16.16
C ILE A 191 3.88 8.60 17.29
N TYR A 192 4.23 9.18 18.43
CA TYR A 192 3.34 9.38 19.57
C TYR A 192 2.07 10.16 19.19
N LYS A 193 2.25 11.30 18.52
CA LYS A 193 1.12 12.14 18.06
C LYS A 193 0.21 11.36 17.08
N ASN A 194 0.81 10.66 16.12
CA ASN A 194 0.07 9.88 15.14
C ASN A 194 -0.64 8.67 15.76
N LEU A 195 -0.09 8.04 16.81
CA LEU A 195 -0.75 6.98 17.57
C LEU A 195 -1.98 7.50 18.32
N LEU A 196 -1.90 8.67 18.96
CA LEU A 196 -3.05 9.30 19.60
C LEU A 196 -4.16 9.59 18.59
N GLU A 197 -3.82 10.16 17.44
CA GLU A 197 -4.78 10.41 16.37
C GLU A 197 -5.43 9.12 15.82
N TYR A 198 -4.65 8.05 15.70
CA TYR A 198 -5.16 6.74 15.29
C TYR A 198 -6.16 6.18 16.32
N LEU A 199 -5.84 6.30 17.62
CA LEU A 199 -6.67 5.84 18.72
C LEU A 199 -7.98 6.64 18.84
N ASP A 200 -7.88 7.96 18.75
CA ASP A 200 -9.00 8.87 18.97
C ASP A 200 -9.82 9.11 17.68
N ALA A 201 -9.30 8.65 16.54
CA ALA A 201 -9.99 8.75 15.24
C ALA A 201 -10.50 10.17 14.93
N SER A 202 -9.72 11.20 15.28
CA SER A 202 -10.13 12.61 15.16
C SER A 202 -10.47 12.99 13.72
N PRO A 203 -11.74 13.31 13.39
CA PRO A 203 -12.13 13.70 12.04
C PRO A 203 -11.64 15.11 11.66
N GLU A 204 -11.24 15.93 12.62
CA GLU A 204 -10.87 17.33 12.38
C GLU A 204 -9.60 17.50 11.55
N LYS A 205 -8.64 16.61 11.71
CA LYS A 205 -7.38 16.64 10.97
C LYS A 205 -7.48 15.96 9.59
N TYR A 206 -8.38 15.03 9.43
CA TYR A 206 -8.63 14.32 8.19
C TYR A 206 -10.00 14.74 7.67
N PRO A 207 -10.09 15.77 6.81
CA PRO A 207 -11.37 16.23 6.31
C PRO A 207 -12.10 15.05 5.70
N VAL A 208 -13.34 14.87 6.13
CA VAL A 208 -14.28 13.91 5.54
C VAL A 208 -14.49 14.36 4.10
N THR A 209 -13.63 13.86 3.20
CA THR A 209 -13.86 14.05 1.78
C THR A 209 -15.13 13.28 1.45
N GLU A 210 -16.12 13.99 0.95
CA GLU A 210 -17.36 13.49 0.37
C GLU A 210 -17.89 12.16 0.96
N GLU A 211 -18.97 12.24 1.75
CA GLU A 211 -19.77 11.10 2.19
C GLU A 211 -19.10 10.05 3.11
N GLY A 212 -18.41 10.53 4.15
CA GLY A 212 -18.30 9.67 5.31
C GLY A 212 -17.15 8.68 5.32
N SER A 213 -15.91 9.12 5.11
CA SER A 213 -14.75 8.33 5.49
C SER A 213 -14.65 8.19 7.00
N VAL A 214 -14.14 7.03 7.44
CA VAL A 214 -13.86 6.69 8.83
C VAL A 214 -12.36 6.46 8.95
N PHE A 215 -11.77 6.88 10.06
CA PHE A 215 -10.34 6.85 10.26
C PHE A 215 -9.93 6.08 11.52
N GLY A 216 -8.66 5.71 11.57
CA GLY A 216 -8.01 5.14 12.74
C GLY A 216 -8.61 3.83 13.21
N LEU A 217 -8.66 3.66 14.52
CA LEU A 217 -9.12 2.43 15.16
C LEU A 217 -10.61 2.15 14.88
N ALA A 218 -11.41 3.19 14.63
CA ALA A 218 -12.84 3.04 14.30
C ALA A 218 -13.09 2.25 12.99
N VAL A 219 -12.11 2.18 12.08
CA VAL A 219 -12.19 1.40 10.83
C VAL A 219 -12.55 -0.07 11.09
N HIS A 220 -12.07 -0.65 12.21
CA HIS A 220 -12.38 -2.04 12.58
C HIS A 220 -13.87 -2.29 12.78
N ASN A 221 -14.59 -1.33 13.38
CA ASN A 221 -16.03 -1.45 13.58
C ASN A 221 -16.77 -1.50 12.24
N TYR A 222 -16.31 -0.71 11.27
CA TYR A 222 -16.91 -0.66 9.93
C TYR A 222 -16.58 -1.90 9.10
N ILE A 223 -15.38 -2.45 9.24
CA ILE A 223 -15.05 -3.76 8.65
C ILE A 223 -15.93 -4.85 9.27
N ALA A 224 -16.16 -4.82 10.60
CA ALA A 224 -17.06 -5.76 11.27
C ALA A 224 -18.51 -5.63 10.77
N MET A 225 -19.02 -4.42 10.56
CA MET A 225 -20.33 -4.19 9.94
C MET A 225 -20.41 -4.73 8.51
N TYR A 226 -19.34 -4.53 7.72
CA TYR A 226 -19.25 -5.06 6.35
C TYR A 226 -19.29 -6.60 6.34
N VAL A 227 -18.55 -7.25 7.24
CA VAL A 227 -18.60 -8.72 7.42
C VAL A 227 -20.00 -9.19 7.81
N GLY A 228 -20.70 -8.46 8.70
CA GLY A 228 -22.08 -8.75 9.06
C GLY A 228 -23.02 -8.71 7.85
N LYS A 229 -22.89 -7.66 7.02
CA LYS A 229 -23.70 -7.51 5.79
C LYS A 229 -23.39 -8.56 4.70
N LEU A 230 -22.17 -9.08 4.65
CA LEU A 230 -21.84 -10.23 3.80
C LEU A 230 -22.49 -11.52 4.35
N PHE A 231 -22.47 -11.68 5.67
CA PHE A 231 -23.00 -12.89 6.32
C PHE A 231 -24.53 -12.97 6.23
N ASP A 232 -25.26 -11.85 6.37
CA ASP A 232 -26.73 -11.79 6.28
C ASP A 232 -27.24 -11.66 4.84
N GLY A 233 -26.32 -11.57 3.84
CA GLY A 233 -26.66 -11.46 2.43
C GLY A 233 -27.09 -10.05 1.98
N SER A 234 -27.04 -9.04 2.85
CA SER A 234 -27.32 -7.66 2.48
C SER A 234 -26.33 -7.09 1.46
N ILE A 235 -25.12 -7.61 1.45
CA ILE A 235 -24.14 -7.40 0.38
C ILE A 235 -23.95 -8.70 -0.38
N PRO A 236 -24.21 -8.74 -1.70
CA PRO A 236 -24.01 -9.93 -2.50
C PRO A 236 -22.57 -10.46 -2.44
N TYR A 237 -22.43 -11.77 -2.42
CA TYR A 237 -21.13 -12.44 -2.33
C TYR A 237 -20.15 -12.00 -3.44
N GLU A 238 -20.64 -11.74 -4.63
CA GLU A 238 -19.89 -11.28 -5.81
C GLU A 238 -19.22 -9.91 -5.57
N ARG A 239 -19.70 -9.18 -4.55
CA ARG A 239 -19.15 -7.88 -4.12
C ARG A 239 -18.16 -8.00 -2.95
N MET A 240 -17.81 -9.23 -2.57
CA MET A 240 -16.83 -9.48 -1.52
C MET A 240 -15.42 -9.05 -1.96
N ASP A 241 -14.85 -8.08 -1.24
CA ASP A 241 -13.53 -7.53 -1.56
C ASP A 241 -12.42 -8.15 -0.71
N ARG A 242 -11.58 -8.97 -1.33
CA ARG A 242 -10.45 -9.65 -0.67
C ARG A 242 -9.40 -8.69 -0.10
N ARG A 243 -9.35 -7.46 -0.59
CA ARG A 243 -8.37 -6.44 -0.18
C ARG A 243 -8.57 -5.97 1.26
N VAL A 244 -9.80 -6.00 1.78
CA VAL A 244 -10.15 -5.47 3.11
C VAL A 244 -9.28 -6.09 4.21
N PHE A 245 -9.26 -7.41 4.35
CA PHE A 245 -8.47 -8.08 5.39
C PHE A 245 -6.99 -8.15 5.05
N ARG A 246 -6.62 -8.09 3.78
CA ARG A 246 -5.22 -7.99 3.37
C ARG A 246 -4.63 -6.67 3.83
N MET A 247 -5.31 -5.56 3.56
CA MET A 247 -4.88 -4.23 3.99
C MET A 247 -4.78 -4.14 5.51
N LEU A 248 -5.77 -4.66 6.23
CA LEU A 248 -5.74 -4.69 7.68
C LEU A 248 -4.51 -5.44 8.21
N TRP A 249 -4.21 -6.63 7.69
CA TRP A 249 -3.03 -7.39 8.07
C TRP A 249 -1.72 -6.69 7.74
N GLU A 250 -1.60 -6.14 6.53
CA GLU A 250 -0.41 -5.38 6.12
C GLU A 250 -0.19 -4.16 7.04
N HIS A 251 -1.27 -3.46 7.40
CA HIS A 251 -1.21 -2.36 8.36
C HIS A 251 -0.69 -2.82 9.75
N LYS A 252 -1.18 -3.95 10.27
CA LYS A 252 -0.70 -4.46 11.57
C LYS A 252 0.78 -4.85 11.54
N ARG A 253 1.28 -5.37 10.42
CA ARG A 253 2.72 -5.64 10.24
C ARG A 253 3.55 -4.35 10.32
N VAL A 254 3.13 -3.31 9.61
CA VAL A 254 3.85 -2.02 9.63
C VAL A 254 3.71 -1.33 10.99
N MET A 255 2.56 -1.48 11.67
CA MET A 255 2.41 -1.00 13.04
C MET A 255 3.43 -1.68 13.98
N LEU A 256 3.60 -3.00 13.88
CA LEU A 256 4.61 -3.72 14.66
C LEU A 256 6.04 -3.18 14.41
N GLU A 257 6.41 -2.95 13.14
CA GLU A 257 7.70 -2.34 12.81
C GLU A 257 7.86 -0.95 13.43
N ARG A 258 6.80 -0.15 13.44
CA ARG A 258 6.75 1.20 14.04
C ARG A 258 6.94 1.17 15.55
N LEU A 259 6.21 0.29 16.24
CA LEU A 259 6.34 0.13 17.69
C LEU A 259 7.76 -0.30 18.07
N THR A 260 8.31 -1.28 17.36
CA THR A 260 9.70 -1.72 17.55
C THR A 260 10.71 -0.58 17.34
N ALA A 261 10.52 0.23 16.30
CA ALA A 261 11.40 1.36 16.01
C ALA A 261 11.30 2.46 17.09
N ALA A 262 10.09 2.73 17.59
CA ALA A 262 9.86 3.70 18.66
C ALA A 262 10.45 3.23 20.00
N GLU A 263 10.26 1.95 20.38
CA GLU A 263 10.88 1.35 21.57
C GLU A 263 12.41 1.49 21.51
N HIS A 264 13.01 1.16 20.37
CA HIS A 264 14.45 1.28 20.17
C HIS A 264 14.93 2.73 20.28
N ALA A 265 14.24 3.67 19.63
CA ALA A 265 14.63 5.09 19.63
C ALA A 265 14.51 5.73 21.02
N LEU A 266 13.60 5.25 21.87
CA LEU A 266 13.40 5.69 23.26
C LEU A 266 14.21 4.91 24.30
N GLY A 267 14.97 3.89 23.89
CA GLY A 267 15.69 3.01 24.83
C GLY A 267 14.76 2.17 25.71
N LEU A 268 13.52 1.92 25.25
CA LEU A 268 12.55 1.11 25.97
C LEU A 268 12.80 -0.39 25.74
N ARG A 269 12.33 -1.22 26.65
CA ARG A 269 12.33 -2.68 26.46
C ARG A 269 11.29 -3.05 25.41
N PRO A 270 11.53 -4.07 24.55
CA PRO A 270 10.59 -4.49 23.52
C PRO A 270 9.39 -5.24 24.09
N ALA A 271 8.60 -4.59 24.94
CA ALA A 271 7.45 -5.17 25.63
C ALA A 271 6.18 -5.10 24.80
N VAL A 272 5.86 -3.91 24.26
CA VAL A 272 4.64 -3.70 23.48
C VAL A 272 4.76 -4.31 22.09
N SER A 273 5.90 -4.15 21.41
CA SER A 273 6.14 -4.81 20.10
C SER A 273 6.05 -6.34 20.22
N THR A 274 6.56 -6.93 21.30
CA THR A 274 6.46 -8.38 21.55
C THR A 274 4.99 -8.82 21.66
N LYS A 275 4.18 -8.15 22.49
CA LYS A 275 2.73 -8.41 22.61
C LYS A 275 2.02 -8.18 21.25
N TYR A 276 2.32 -7.08 20.57
CA TYR A 276 1.65 -6.70 19.33
C TYR A 276 1.84 -7.71 18.19
N SER A 277 2.86 -8.56 18.27
CA SER A 277 3.03 -9.68 17.33
C SER A 277 1.82 -10.63 17.32
N GLU A 278 1.03 -10.68 18.40
CA GLU A 278 -0.22 -11.46 18.46
C GLU A 278 -1.31 -10.84 17.61
N ILE A 279 -1.45 -9.51 17.64
CA ILE A 279 -2.37 -8.76 16.75
C ILE A 279 -2.05 -9.05 15.27
N VAL A 280 -0.76 -9.08 14.90
CA VAL A 280 -0.35 -9.42 13.53
C VAL A 280 -0.75 -10.84 13.16
N ARG A 281 -0.57 -11.82 14.07
CA ARG A 281 -0.97 -13.22 13.87
C ARG A 281 -2.48 -13.37 13.71
N GLU A 282 -3.25 -12.70 14.59
CA GLU A 282 -4.72 -12.70 14.53
C GLU A 282 -5.24 -12.08 13.23
N ALA A 283 -4.70 -10.91 12.82
CA ALA A 283 -5.06 -10.28 11.57
C ALA A 283 -4.78 -11.17 10.36
N ASN A 284 -3.64 -11.91 10.37
CA ASN A 284 -3.33 -12.88 9.32
C ASN A 284 -4.29 -14.07 9.33
N ALA A 285 -4.63 -14.61 10.49
CA ALA A 285 -5.60 -15.70 10.61
C ALA A 285 -6.97 -15.28 10.08
N MET A 286 -7.45 -14.07 10.42
CA MET A 286 -8.69 -13.52 9.88
C MET A 286 -8.62 -13.33 8.36
N ARG A 287 -7.51 -12.83 7.83
CA ARG A 287 -7.28 -12.71 6.37
C ARG A 287 -7.39 -14.06 5.68
N MET A 288 -6.80 -15.12 6.25
CA MET A 288 -6.86 -16.47 5.68
C MET A 288 -8.26 -17.07 5.73
N LEU A 289 -8.99 -16.88 6.83
CA LEU A 289 -10.39 -17.30 6.95
C LEU A 289 -11.26 -16.61 5.92
N TYR A 290 -11.13 -15.29 5.79
CA TYR A 290 -11.89 -14.49 4.83
C TYR A 290 -11.59 -14.89 3.39
N ALA A 291 -10.32 -15.10 3.04
CA ALA A 291 -9.92 -15.59 1.72
C ALA A 291 -10.44 -17.02 1.44
N SER A 292 -10.43 -17.90 2.44
CA SER A 292 -10.98 -19.25 2.32
C SER A 292 -12.49 -19.25 2.07
N HIS A 293 -13.23 -18.36 2.73
CA HIS A 293 -14.66 -18.18 2.45
C HIS A 293 -14.88 -17.72 1.01
N HIS A 294 -14.12 -16.75 0.54
CA HIS A 294 -14.19 -16.26 -0.85
C HIS A 294 -13.96 -17.35 -1.89
N MET A 295 -13.03 -18.30 -1.63
CA MET A 295 -12.74 -19.39 -2.56
C MET A 295 -13.75 -20.54 -2.48
N ARG A 296 -14.31 -20.83 -1.32
CA ARG A 296 -15.06 -22.07 -1.04
C ARG A 296 -16.53 -21.87 -0.71
N ARG A 297 -17.00 -20.62 -0.61
CA ARG A 297 -18.37 -20.24 -0.20
C ARG A 297 -18.82 -20.92 1.09
N ARG A 298 -17.94 -20.99 2.11
CA ARG A 298 -18.22 -21.61 3.40
C ARG A 298 -18.72 -20.57 4.38
N ASP A 299 -20.03 -20.48 4.62
CA ASP A 299 -20.65 -19.49 5.51
C ASP A 299 -20.12 -19.55 6.95
N CYS A 300 -19.75 -20.74 7.43
CA CYS A 300 -19.14 -20.89 8.75
C CYS A 300 -17.81 -20.11 8.93
N ALA A 301 -17.11 -19.76 7.84
CA ALA A 301 -15.87 -18.99 7.94
C ALA A 301 -16.10 -17.51 8.31
N LEU A 302 -17.25 -16.92 7.92
CA LEU A 302 -17.63 -15.56 8.33
C LEU A 302 -18.24 -15.54 9.74
N SER A 303 -18.84 -16.65 10.17
CA SER A 303 -19.35 -16.79 11.53
C SER A 303 -18.22 -16.59 12.54
N GLY A 304 -18.43 -15.68 13.46
CA GLY A 304 -17.43 -15.33 14.49
C GLY A 304 -16.29 -14.42 14.02
N LEU A 305 -16.10 -14.17 12.72
CA LEU A 305 -15.05 -13.27 12.21
C LEU A 305 -15.27 -11.84 12.70
N GLN A 306 -16.52 -11.38 12.73
CA GLN A 306 -16.91 -10.08 13.26
C GLN A 306 -16.49 -9.92 14.74
N ASN A 307 -16.80 -10.91 15.59
CA ASN A 307 -16.44 -10.88 17.01
C ASN A 307 -14.92 -10.94 17.22
N LYS A 308 -14.19 -11.72 16.42
CA LYS A 308 -12.73 -11.76 16.46
C LYS A 308 -12.12 -10.40 16.14
N LEU A 309 -12.64 -9.72 15.11
CA LEU A 309 -12.18 -8.39 14.71
C LEU A 309 -12.42 -7.35 15.82
N LEU A 310 -13.59 -7.36 16.44
CA LEU A 310 -13.90 -6.43 17.53
C LEU A 310 -13.02 -6.68 18.77
N ARG A 311 -12.79 -7.94 19.16
CA ARG A 311 -11.85 -8.27 20.25
C ARG A 311 -10.42 -7.85 19.95
N MET A 312 -9.94 -8.09 18.72
CA MET A 312 -8.62 -7.62 18.29
C MET A 312 -8.52 -6.09 18.40
N ARG A 313 -9.55 -5.37 17.98
CA ARG A 313 -9.62 -3.90 18.11
C ARG A 313 -9.51 -3.46 19.58
N GLU A 314 -10.26 -4.09 20.50
CA GLU A 314 -10.22 -3.76 21.91
C GLU A 314 -8.83 -4.03 22.52
N THR A 315 -8.24 -5.17 22.21
CA THR A 315 -6.89 -5.52 22.65
C THR A 315 -5.84 -4.53 22.12
N GLU A 316 -5.95 -4.18 20.85
CA GLU A 316 -5.07 -3.20 20.21
C GLU A 316 -5.20 -1.82 20.88
N GLU A 317 -6.41 -1.37 21.16
CA GLU A 317 -6.66 -0.08 21.82
C GLU A 317 -5.97 -0.03 23.20
N ILE A 318 -6.15 -1.07 24.02
CA ILE A 318 -5.52 -1.16 25.35
C ILE A 318 -4.00 -1.07 25.23
N TRP A 319 -3.38 -1.89 24.40
CA TRP A 319 -1.92 -1.96 24.29
C TRP A 319 -1.31 -0.69 23.69
N LEU A 320 -1.97 -0.06 22.73
CA LEU A 320 -1.47 1.20 22.17
C LEU A 320 -1.64 2.38 23.15
N ARG A 321 -2.70 2.41 23.96
CA ARG A 321 -2.84 3.42 25.04
C ARG A 321 -1.77 3.23 26.12
N GLU A 322 -1.51 2.00 26.57
CA GLU A 322 -0.40 1.69 27.48
C GLU A 322 0.92 2.20 26.91
N PHE A 323 1.18 1.91 25.63
CA PHE A 323 2.41 2.33 24.98
C PHE A 323 2.55 3.85 24.83
N THR A 324 1.47 4.57 24.53
CA THR A 324 1.51 6.03 24.47
C THR A 324 1.84 6.66 25.80
N GLU A 325 1.37 6.11 26.93
CA GLU A 325 1.75 6.60 28.26
C GLU A 325 3.23 6.28 28.58
N GLU A 326 3.72 5.11 28.17
CA GLU A 326 5.13 4.74 28.33
C GLU A 326 6.05 5.66 27.51
N MET A 327 5.70 5.92 26.24
CA MET A 327 6.42 6.87 25.37
C MET A 327 6.47 8.25 25.99
N LYS A 328 5.34 8.78 26.48
CA LYS A 328 5.24 10.08 27.13
C LYS A 328 6.13 10.19 28.37
N GLY A 329 6.24 9.11 29.13
CA GLY A 329 7.15 9.02 30.28
C GLY A 329 8.63 9.05 29.88
N ALA A 330 8.99 8.34 28.82
CA ALA A 330 10.36 8.26 28.32
C ALA A 330 10.83 9.56 27.66
N MET A 331 9.97 10.27 26.91
CA MET A 331 10.29 11.55 26.27
C MET A 331 10.48 12.72 27.25
N LYS A 332 10.06 12.58 28.52
CA LYS A 332 10.26 13.60 29.56
C LYS A 332 11.59 13.47 30.31
N LYS A 333 12.30 12.38 30.13
CA LYS A 333 13.61 12.09 30.74
C LYS A 333 14.75 12.61 29.87
#